data_faa7bad82ea7e9d4d7ef47fbf20e817f
#
_entry.id   faa7bad82ea7e9d4d7ef47fbf20e817f
#
_cell.length_a   1.000
_cell.length_b   1.000
_cell.length_c   1.000
_cell.angle_alpha   90.00
_cell.angle_beta   90.00
_cell.angle_gamma   90.00
#
_symmetry.space_group_name_H-M   'P 1'
#
loop_
_entity.id
_entity.type
_entity.pdbx_description
1 polymer ?
#
loop_
_entity_poly.entity_id
_entity_poly.type
_entity_poly.pdbx_seq_one_letter_code
_entity_poly.pdbx_strand_id
1 'polypeptide(L)'
;EDEDSDYEIKLWLDPTDKTAYYYAEPGKVYLNADSSRMFFLKWDNKDLLEIDVSNFDTSKVTDMSRMFYDLRNITSLDLSNFDTSKVTTMNRMFSGMSNLTSLDLSNFDTSKVTTMYSMFYLDEMPKDKLATIYVNNDFNTTNLTDTSLMFSNRKKLRGGNGSYLTDPLSADKTWLRIDDPAHGRHGYFTRKP
;
A
#
# COMPACT_ATOMS: atom_id res chain seq x y z
N GLU A 1 -15.80 8.97 15.50
CA GLU A 1 -15.88 8.58 16.93
C GLU A 1 -16.80 7.36 16.95
N ASP A 2 -16.31 6.19 17.37
CA ASP A 2 -17.21 5.10 17.70
C ASP A 2 -17.53 5.20 19.21
N GLU A 3 -18.68 4.67 19.60
CA GLU A 3 -19.18 4.78 20.98
C GLU A 3 -18.28 4.09 22.02
N ASP A 4 -17.25 3.36 21.58
CA ASP A 4 -16.29 2.63 22.42
C ASP A 4 -14.92 3.34 22.52
N SER A 5 -14.74 4.52 21.91
CA SER A 5 -13.49 5.29 21.99
C SER A 5 -13.49 6.26 23.15
N ASP A 6 -12.93 5.87 24.29
CA ASP A 6 -12.79 6.71 25.49
C ASP A 6 -11.67 7.76 25.37
N TYR A 7 -10.94 7.82 24.24
CA TYR A 7 -9.76 8.65 24.11
C TYR A 7 -9.83 9.56 22.88
N GLU A 8 -9.56 10.85 23.13
CA GLU A 8 -9.46 11.86 22.08
C GLU A 8 -8.17 11.69 21.28
N ILE A 9 -8.25 11.58 19.95
CA ILE A 9 -7.10 11.70 19.06
C ILE A 9 -6.94 13.18 18.71
N LYS A 10 -5.83 13.80 19.15
CA LYS A 10 -5.50 15.18 18.81
C LYS A 10 -4.66 15.18 17.54
N LEU A 11 -5.10 15.93 16.56
CA LEU A 11 -4.38 16.13 15.29
C LEU A 11 -4.06 17.62 15.16
N TRP A 12 -2.81 17.96 14.83
CA TRP A 12 -2.42 19.32 14.48
C TRP A 12 -1.37 19.34 13.38
N LEU A 13 -1.35 20.43 12.64
CA LEU A 13 -0.34 20.71 11.63
C LEU A 13 0.67 21.70 12.22
N ASP A 14 1.95 21.36 12.23
CA ASP A 14 3.01 22.33 12.49
C ASP A 14 3.34 23.08 11.20
N PRO A 15 3.10 24.41 11.14
CA PRO A 15 3.35 25.18 9.93
C PRO A 15 4.84 25.40 9.66
N THR A 16 5.73 25.13 10.63
CA THR A 16 7.16 25.35 10.52
C THR A 16 7.84 24.23 9.73
N ASP A 17 7.53 22.98 10.10
CA ASP A 17 8.08 21.78 9.45
C ASP A 17 7.10 21.09 8.49
N LYS A 18 5.87 21.62 8.39
CA LYS A 18 4.78 21.09 7.53
C LYS A 18 4.39 19.66 7.86
N THR A 19 4.54 19.26 9.10
CA THR A 19 4.24 17.94 9.59
C THR A 19 2.87 17.91 10.26
N ALA A 20 2.04 16.94 9.92
CA ALA A 20 0.82 16.64 10.66
C ALA A 20 1.16 15.68 11.79
N TYR A 21 0.98 16.14 13.01
CA TYR A 21 1.18 15.35 14.22
C TYR A 21 -0.14 14.82 14.74
N TYR A 22 -0.10 13.64 15.30
CA TYR A 22 -1.22 13.12 16.08
C TYR A 22 -0.74 12.66 17.47
N TYR A 23 -1.62 12.74 18.43
CA TYR A 23 -1.41 12.23 19.77
C TYR A 23 -2.61 11.39 20.18
N ALA A 24 -2.35 10.21 20.72
CA ALA A 24 -3.33 9.36 21.36
C ALA A 24 -2.79 8.88 22.69
N GLU A 25 -3.56 9.03 23.78
CA GLU A 25 -3.15 8.61 25.13
C GLU A 25 -2.82 7.11 25.24
N PRO A 26 -3.60 6.17 24.68
CA PRO A 26 -3.15 4.79 24.59
C PRO A 26 -2.05 4.71 23.51
N GLY A 27 -0.98 4.00 23.78
CA GLY A 27 0.16 3.86 22.84
C GLY A 27 -0.20 3.21 21.48
N LYS A 28 -1.50 3.01 21.19
CA LYS A 28 -2.04 2.49 19.94
C LYS A 28 -3.29 3.26 19.52
N VAL A 29 -3.40 3.49 18.21
CA VAL A 29 -4.60 4.04 17.56
C VAL A 29 -5.32 2.91 16.85
N TYR A 30 -6.48 2.52 17.36
CA TYR A 30 -7.32 1.49 16.74
C TYR A 30 -8.08 2.07 15.56
N LEU A 31 -7.89 1.49 14.39
CA LEU A 31 -8.56 1.94 13.18
C LEU A 31 -9.93 1.27 13.03
N ASN A 32 -10.89 2.02 12.47
CA ASN A 32 -12.21 1.51 12.14
C ASN A 32 -12.16 0.46 11.00
N ALA A 33 -13.21 -0.35 10.92
CA ALA A 33 -13.35 -1.34 9.86
C ALA A 33 -13.24 -0.73 8.46
N ASP A 34 -13.84 0.43 8.24
CA ASP A 34 -13.62 1.26 7.05
C ASP A 34 -12.57 2.33 7.38
N SER A 35 -11.34 2.09 6.95
CA SER A 35 -10.23 3.04 7.00
C SER A 35 -9.83 3.51 5.61
N SER A 36 -10.78 3.46 4.68
CA SER A 36 -10.57 3.96 3.32
C SER A 36 -10.25 5.45 3.31
N ARG A 37 -9.33 5.84 2.42
CA ARG A 37 -8.94 7.25 2.22
C ARG A 37 -8.38 7.96 3.46
N MET A 38 -7.92 7.24 4.47
CA MET A 38 -7.51 7.82 5.76
C MET A 38 -6.47 8.94 5.60
N PHE A 39 -5.50 8.76 4.69
CA PHE A 39 -4.47 9.77 4.41
C PHE A 39 -4.70 10.50 3.07
N PHE A 40 -5.91 10.45 2.52
CA PHE A 40 -6.23 11.16 1.29
C PHE A 40 -6.38 12.67 1.53
N LEU A 41 -5.35 13.42 1.19
CA LEU A 41 -5.33 14.88 1.27
C LEU A 41 -5.81 15.47 -0.07
N LYS A 42 -7.03 15.96 -0.10
CA LYS A 42 -7.77 16.33 -1.32
C LYS A 42 -7.10 17.40 -2.21
N TRP A 43 -6.25 18.27 -1.66
CA TRP A 43 -5.78 19.43 -2.42
C TRP A 43 -4.29 19.78 -2.32
N ASP A 44 -3.54 19.30 -1.35
CA ASP A 44 -2.12 19.65 -1.23
C ASP A 44 -1.31 18.66 -0.39
N ASN A 45 -0.97 17.50 -0.98
CA ASN A 45 -0.02 16.55 -0.40
C ASN A 45 1.42 16.76 -0.90
N LYS A 46 1.69 17.89 -1.60
CA LYS A 46 3.01 18.19 -2.17
C LYS A 46 4.11 18.33 -1.14
N ASP A 47 3.74 18.67 0.08
CA ASP A 47 4.69 18.92 1.15
C ASP A 47 4.83 17.73 2.12
N LEU A 48 3.96 16.71 2.03
CA LEU A 48 4.04 15.54 2.90
C LEU A 48 5.16 14.61 2.43
N LEU A 49 6.22 14.51 3.23
CA LEU A 49 7.44 13.74 2.94
C LEU A 49 7.52 12.43 3.71
N GLU A 50 6.83 12.33 4.84
CA GLU A 50 6.88 11.19 5.75
C GLU A 50 5.52 10.98 6.42
N ILE A 51 5.20 9.73 6.72
CA ILE A 51 4.06 9.30 7.52
C ILE A 51 4.55 8.26 8.51
N ASP A 52 4.31 8.50 9.80
CA ASP A 52 4.48 7.50 10.84
C ASP A 52 3.12 6.83 11.15
N VAL A 53 3.05 5.54 10.91
CA VAL A 53 1.88 4.70 11.18
C VAL A 53 2.18 3.59 12.19
N SER A 54 3.31 3.67 12.88
CA SER A 54 3.82 2.63 13.78
C SER A 54 2.89 2.30 14.95
N ASN A 55 2.06 3.26 15.36
CA ASN A 55 1.11 3.10 16.47
C ASN A 55 -0.30 2.68 16.02
N PHE A 56 -0.53 2.46 14.72
CA PHE A 56 -1.84 2.07 14.23
C PHE A 56 -2.08 0.57 14.40
N ASP A 57 -3.22 0.22 14.99
CA ASP A 57 -3.74 -1.14 15.05
C ASP A 57 -4.79 -1.31 13.96
N THR A 58 -4.45 -2.13 12.97
CA THR A 58 -5.31 -2.39 11.80
C THR A 58 -6.09 -3.70 11.91
N SER A 59 -6.04 -4.37 13.06
CA SER A 59 -6.61 -5.72 13.26
C SER A 59 -8.14 -5.79 13.08
N LYS A 60 -8.84 -4.66 13.09
CA LYS A 60 -10.28 -4.57 12.81
C LYS A 60 -10.61 -4.10 11.39
N VAL A 61 -9.61 -3.67 10.61
CA VAL A 61 -9.82 -3.05 9.29
C VAL A 61 -10.23 -4.10 8.26
N THR A 62 -11.28 -3.80 7.52
CA THR A 62 -11.78 -4.60 6.40
C THR A 62 -11.66 -3.89 5.05
N ASP A 63 -11.63 -2.55 5.05
CA ASP A 63 -11.44 -1.72 3.85
C ASP A 63 -10.24 -0.79 4.02
N MET A 64 -9.20 -1.01 3.19
CA MET A 64 -8.00 -0.17 3.06
C MET A 64 -7.95 0.57 1.71
N SER A 65 -9.10 0.71 1.04
CA SER A 65 -9.16 1.37 -0.27
C SER A 65 -8.64 2.80 -0.21
N ARG A 66 -7.67 3.14 -1.06
CA ARG A 66 -7.08 4.48 -1.14
C ARG A 66 -6.43 4.99 0.15
N MET A 67 -6.06 4.12 1.10
CA MET A 67 -5.51 4.55 2.39
C MET A 67 -4.30 5.48 2.19
N PHE A 68 -3.38 5.13 1.28
CA PHE A 68 -2.19 5.93 0.95
C PHE A 68 -2.25 6.52 -0.47
N TYR A 69 -3.46 6.75 -0.98
CA TYR A 69 -3.67 7.22 -2.35
C TYR A 69 -3.04 8.59 -2.57
N ASP A 70 -2.30 8.70 -3.68
CA ASP A 70 -1.72 9.94 -4.21
C ASP A 70 -0.69 10.64 -3.28
N LEU A 71 -0.06 9.88 -2.37
CA LEU A 71 1.03 10.38 -1.54
C LEU A 71 2.34 10.43 -2.35
N ARG A 72 2.40 11.40 -3.26
CA ARG A 72 3.40 11.48 -4.35
C ARG A 72 4.82 11.66 -3.86
N ASN A 73 5.03 12.32 -2.72
CA ASN A 73 6.37 12.68 -2.24
C ASN A 73 6.92 11.74 -1.16
N ILE A 74 6.11 10.83 -0.65
CA ILE A 74 6.56 9.79 0.26
C ILE A 74 7.60 8.91 -0.43
N THR A 75 8.77 8.76 0.19
CA THR A 75 9.88 7.96 -0.33
C THR A 75 10.05 6.61 0.35
N SER A 76 9.52 6.48 1.57
CA SER A 76 9.48 5.24 2.36
C SER A 76 8.18 5.15 3.14
N LEU A 77 7.73 3.93 3.42
CA LEU A 77 6.53 3.65 4.19
C LEU A 77 6.74 2.36 4.95
N ASP A 78 6.73 2.42 6.28
CA ASP A 78 6.84 1.25 7.15
C ASP A 78 5.43 0.76 7.52
N LEU A 79 5.09 -0.44 7.08
CA LEU A 79 3.81 -1.12 7.33
C LEU A 79 4.00 -2.40 8.15
N SER A 80 5.13 -2.55 8.83
CA SER A 80 5.49 -3.79 9.54
C SER A 80 4.50 -4.17 10.67
N ASN A 81 3.78 -3.19 11.20
CA ASN A 81 2.73 -3.38 12.22
C ASN A 81 1.33 -3.64 11.66
N PHE A 82 1.13 -3.60 10.33
CA PHE A 82 -0.20 -3.77 9.73
C PHE A 82 -0.64 -5.23 9.78
N ASP A 83 -1.80 -5.47 10.35
CA ASP A 83 -2.55 -6.73 10.24
C ASP A 83 -3.61 -6.58 9.15
N THR A 84 -3.46 -7.33 8.07
CA THR A 84 -4.40 -7.31 6.94
C THR A 84 -5.29 -8.55 6.87
N SER A 85 -5.28 -9.39 7.91
CA SER A 85 -5.99 -10.68 7.92
C SER A 85 -7.52 -10.59 7.80
N LYS A 86 -8.10 -9.40 8.01
CA LYS A 86 -9.53 -9.15 7.83
C LYS A 86 -9.86 -8.31 6.60
N VAL A 87 -8.85 -7.81 5.88
CA VAL A 87 -9.04 -6.90 4.77
C VAL A 87 -9.64 -7.62 3.56
N THR A 88 -10.71 -7.05 3.02
CA THR A 88 -11.42 -7.56 1.86
C THR A 88 -11.20 -6.74 0.59
N THR A 89 -10.78 -5.47 0.73
CA THR A 89 -10.51 -4.59 -0.40
C THR A 89 -9.28 -3.71 -0.17
N MET A 90 -8.40 -3.66 -1.20
CA MET A 90 -7.18 -2.85 -1.24
C MET A 90 -7.13 -1.97 -2.50
N ASN A 91 -8.32 -1.57 -3.00
CA ASN A 91 -8.42 -0.78 -4.22
C ASN A 91 -7.65 0.53 -4.11
N ARG A 92 -6.71 0.76 -5.04
CA ARG A 92 -5.89 1.99 -5.11
C ARG A 92 -5.10 2.31 -3.84
N MET A 93 -4.82 1.33 -2.98
CA MET A 93 -4.17 1.57 -1.68
C MET A 93 -2.86 2.34 -1.82
N PHE A 94 -2.01 2.00 -2.80
CA PHE A 94 -0.72 2.64 -3.09
C PHE A 94 -0.68 3.34 -4.45
N SER A 95 -1.84 3.64 -5.02
CA SER A 95 -1.92 4.33 -6.31
C SER A 95 -1.41 5.76 -6.19
N GLY A 96 -0.66 6.24 -7.20
CA GLY A 96 -0.12 7.60 -7.24
C GLY A 96 1.15 7.83 -6.42
N MET A 97 1.66 6.86 -5.67
CA MET A 97 2.93 6.98 -4.93
C MET A 97 4.13 6.93 -5.87
N SER A 98 4.50 8.08 -6.43
CA SER A 98 5.46 8.18 -7.53
C SER A 98 6.93 8.19 -7.08
N ASN A 99 7.21 8.63 -5.84
CA ASN A 99 8.57 8.72 -5.30
C ASN A 99 8.97 7.51 -4.45
N LEU A 100 8.05 6.62 -4.12
CA LEU A 100 8.36 5.39 -3.41
C LEU A 100 9.30 4.52 -4.26
N THR A 101 10.42 4.06 -3.70
CA THR A 101 11.43 3.27 -4.42
C THR A 101 11.28 1.77 -4.19
N SER A 102 10.85 1.40 -3.00
CA SER A 102 10.53 0.02 -2.61
C SER A 102 9.35 0.00 -1.65
N LEU A 103 8.67 -1.13 -1.59
CA LEU A 103 7.54 -1.34 -0.69
C LEU A 103 7.64 -2.72 -0.07
N ASP A 104 7.60 -2.80 1.26
CA ASP A 104 7.62 -4.05 2.00
C ASP A 104 6.19 -4.44 2.42
N LEU A 105 5.71 -5.53 1.83
CA LEU A 105 4.41 -6.14 2.11
C LEU A 105 4.56 -7.56 2.66
N SER A 106 5.69 -7.85 3.31
CA SER A 106 6.04 -9.21 3.76
C SER A 106 5.10 -9.77 4.83
N ASN A 107 4.40 -8.89 5.56
CA ASN A 107 3.41 -9.24 6.58
C ASN A 107 1.95 -9.24 6.06
N PHE A 108 1.71 -8.92 4.77
CA PHE A 108 0.35 -8.85 4.24
C PHE A 108 -0.27 -10.23 4.07
N ASP A 109 -1.42 -10.45 4.68
CA ASP A 109 -2.33 -11.56 4.41
C ASP A 109 -3.41 -11.09 3.43
N THR A 110 -3.44 -11.69 2.25
CA THR A 110 -4.40 -11.36 1.19
C THR A 110 -5.48 -12.42 1.00
N SER A 111 -5.59 -13.38 1.94
CA SER A 111 -6.49 -14.52 1.82
C SER A 111 -7.98 -14.16 1.71
N LYS A 112 -8.39 -13.00 2.25
CA LYS A 112 -9.77 -12.51 2.18
C LYS A 112 -9.98 -11.41 1.15
N VAL A 113 -8.91 -10.94 0.48
CA VAL A 113 -9.00 -9.84 -0.47
C VAL A 113 -9.71 -10.28 -1.74
N THR A 114 -10.75 -9.54 -2.11
CA THR A 114 -11.56 -9.78 -3.30
C THR A 114 -11.23 -8.84 -4.46
N THR A 115 -10.66 -7.66 -4.17
CA THR A 115 -10.35 -6.67 -5.19
C THR A 115 -9.10 -5.86 -4.84
N MET A 116 -8.22 -5.73 -5.84
CA MET A 116 -6.98 -4.93 -5.84
C MET A 116 -6.95 -3.96 -7.04
N TYR A 117 -8.13 -3.50 -7.49
CA TYR A 117 -8.25 -2.57 -8.61
C TYR A 117 -7.27 -1.40 -8.46
N SER A 118 -6.39 -1.19 -9.45
CA SER A 118 -5.43 -0.08 -9.47
C SER A 118 -4.52 0.02 -8.24
N MET A 119 -4.26 -1.06 -7.49
CA MET A 119 -3.57 -1.00 -6.18
C MET A 119 -2.24 -0.27 -6.25
N PHE A 120 -1.46 -0.49 -7.30
CA PHE A 120 -0.15 0.14 -7.54
C PHE A 120 -0.15 1.09 -8.74
N TYR A 121 -1.30 1.47 -9.27
CA TYR A 121 -1.45 2.32 -10.45
C TYR A 121 -0.68 3.64 -10.34
N LEU A 122 -0.14 4.14 -11.45
CA LEU A 122 0.47 5.45 -11.54
C LEU A 122 -0.09 6.24 -12.73
N ASP A 123 -0.49 7.50 -12.51
CA ASP A 123 -1.06 8.36 -13.56
C ASP A 123 -0.01 8.82 -14.58
N GLU A 124 1.20 9.15 -14.13
CA GLU A 124 2.26 9.76 -14.94
C GLU A 124 3.52 8.90 -14.99
N MET A 125 3.90 8.51 -16.19
CA MET A 125 5.05 7.62 -16.44
C MET A 125 6.44 8.17 -16.06
N PRO A 126 6.77 9.47 -16.25
CA PRO A 126 8.13 9.96 -16.00
C PRO A 126 8.57 9.91 -14.54
N LYS A 127 7.63 9.78 -13.62
CA LYS A 127 7.89 9.87 -12.16
C LYS A 127 7.96 8.53 -11.45
N ASP A 128 7.77 7.41 -12.16
CA ASP A 128 7.82 6.09 -11.52
C ASP A 128 9.20 5.78 -10.95
N LYS A 129 9.28 5.58 -9.65
CA LYS A 129 10.49 5.15 -8.95
C LYS A 129 10.40 3.78 -8.30
N LEU A 130 9.19 3.19 -8.22
CA LEU A 130 8.99 1.91 -7.57
C LEU A 130 9.67 0.78 -8.36
N ALA A 131 10.77 0.28 -7.81
CA ALA A 131 11.58 -0.75 -8.43
C ALA A 131 11.32 -2.14 -7.84
N THR A 132 10.98 -2.24 -6.55
CA THR A 132 10.90 -3.52 -5.84
C THR A 132 9.71 -3.54 -4.87
N ILE A 133 8.99 -4.67 -4.86
CA ILE A 133 7.99 -4.99 -3.84
C ILE A 133 8.46 -6.26 -3.13
N TYR A 134 8.70 -6.17 -1.83
CA TYR A 134 9.12 -7.30 -1.00
C TYR A 134 7.92 -8.02 -0.39
N VAL A 135 7.98 -9.35 -0.40
CA VAL A 135 6.99 -10.24 0.24
C VAL A 135 7.67 -11.46 0.83
N ASN A 136 7.05 -12.11 1.80
CA ASN A 136 7.49 -13.42 2.30
C ASN A 136 6.92 -14.58 1.47
N ASN A 137 5.70 -14.42 0.99
CA ASN A 137 4.97 -15.42 0.20
C ASN A 137 4.27 -14.76 -0.99
N ASP A 138 3.87 -15.58 -1.97
CA ASP A 138 2.96 -15.14 -3.02
C ASP A 138 1.66 -14.60 -2.38
N PHE A 139 1.06 -13.60 -3.00
CA PHE A 139 -0.28 -13.20 -2.56
C PHE A 139 -1.28 -14.33 -2.80
N ASN A 140 -2.16 -14.53 -1.85
CA ASN A 140 -3.30 -15.43 -2.03
C ASN A 140 -4.31 -14.76 -2.97
N THR A 141 -4.48 -15.32 -4.15
CA THR A 141 -5.36 -14.80 -5.19
C THR A 141 -6.66 -15.61 -5.37
N THR A 142 -6.94 -16.53 -4.43
CA THR A 142 -8.10 -17.44 -4.53
C THR A 142 -9.43 -16.68 -4.59
N ASN A 143 -9.59 -15.67 -3.72
CA ASN A 143 -10.80 -14.87 -3.65
C ASN A 143 -10.75 -13.61 -4.53
N LEU A 144 -9.62 -13.36 -5.19
CA LEU A 144 -9.37 -12.14 -5.94
C LEU A 144 -10.08 -12.17 -7.31
N THR A 145 -11.02 -11.26 -7.49
CA THR A 145 -11.88 -11.16 -8.68
C THR A 145 -11.55 -9.97 -9.57
N ASP A 146 -10.97 -8.89 -9.01
CA ASP A 146 -10.63 -7.69 -9.78
C ASP A 146 -9.20 -7.23 -9.50
N THR A 147 -8.37 -7.27 -10.54
CA THR A 147 -6.98 -6.80 -10.57
C THR A 147 -6.75 -5.78 -11.69
N SER A 148 -7.82 -5.22 -12.23
CA SER A 148 -7.74 -4.29 -13.37
C SER A 148 -6.85 -3.10 -13.06
N LEU A 149 -5.98 -2.72 -14.01
CA LEU A 149 -5.05 -1.59 -13.91
C LEU A 149 -4.04 -1.67 -12.75
N MET A 150 -3.88 -2.83 -12.12
CA MET A 150 -3.16 -2.99 -10.85
C MET A 150 -1.74 -2.43 -10.89
N PHE A 151 -0.98 -2.70 -11.95
CA PHE A 151 0.40 -2.21 -12.14
C PHE A 151 0.55 -1.21 -13.29
N SER A 152 -0.54 -0.63 -13.77
CA SER A 152 -0.49 0.29 -14.90
C SER A 152 0.53 1.40 -14.68
N ASN A 153 1.38 1.65 -15.69
CA ASN A 153 2.47 2.62 -15.69
C ASN A 153 3.64 2.35 -14.73
N ARG A 154 3.71 1.22 -14.03
CA ARG A 154 4.85 0.82 -13.18
C ARG A 154 6.00 0.25 -14.02
N LYS A 155 6.59 1.05 -14.91
CA LYS A 155 7.62 0.60 -15.87
C LYS A 155 8.98 0.29 -15.24
N LYS A 156 9.25 0.78 -14.02
CA LYS A 156 10.49 0.46 -13.29
C LYS A 156 10.41 -0.82 -12.47
N LEU A 157 9.22 -1.27 -12.14
CA LEU A 157 9.03 -2.44 -11.28
C LEU A 157 9.62 -3.70 -11.92
N ARG A 158 10.37 -4.45 -11.12
CA ARG A 158 10.99 -5.73 -11.51
C ARG A 158 10.74 -6.76 -10.40
N GLY A 159 10.55 -8.00 -10.81
CA GLY A 159 10.64 -9.13 -9.91
C GLY A 159 12.07 -9.37 -9.43
N GLY A 160 12.24 -10.15 -8.36
CA GLY A 160 13.53 -10.39 -7.71
C GLY A 160 14.58 -11.02 -8.60
N ASN A 161 14.18 -11.73 -9.65
CA ASN A 161 15.06 -12.31 -10.68
C ASN A 161 14.98 -11.59 -12.02
N GLY A 162 14.47 -10.36 -12.03
CA GLY A 162 14.50 -9.45 -13.17
C GLY A 162 13.29 -9.55 -14.11
N SER A 163 12.26 -10.33 -13.79
CA SER A 163 11.04 -10.39 -14.63
C SER A 163 10.32 -9.05 -14.68
N TYR A 164 9.81 -8.72 -15.85
CA TYR A 164 8.99 -7.53 -16.07
C TYR A 164 8.08 -7.71 -17.29
N LEU A 165 7.07 -6.88 -17.39
CA LEU A 165 6.25 -6.71 -18.58
C LEU A 165 6.63 -5.43 -19.32
N THR A 166 6.74 -5.49 -20.64
CA THR A 166 6.95 -4.30 -21.48
C THR A 166 5.76 -3.34 -21.32
N ASP A 167 4.56 -3.89 -21.23
CA ASP A 167 3.34 -3.16 -20.86
C ASP A 167 2.79 -3.68 -19.54
N PRO A 168 3.04 -2.97 -18.41
CA PRO A 168 2.53 -3.37 -17.10
C PRO A 168 0.99 -3.39 -16.99
N LEU A 169 0.27 -2.76 -17.91
CA LEU A 169 -1.19 -2.83 -17.98
C LEU A 169 -1.68 -4.27 -18.25
N SER A 170 -0.88 -5.08 -18.92
CA SER A 170 -1.20 -6.48 -19.22
C SER A 170 -1.01 -7.44 -18.04
N ALA A 171 -0.54 -6.95 -16.88
CA ALA A 171 -0.35 -7.79 -15.70
C ALA A 171 -1.70 -8.24 -15.15
N ASP A 172 -1.88 -9.54 -15.06
CA ASP A 172 -2.99 -10.18 -14.36
C ASP A 172 -2.59 -10.64 -12.94
N LYS A 173 -3.49 -11.31 -12.23
CA LYS A 173 -3.24 -11.80 -10.87
C LYS A 173 -2.07 -12.77 -10.75
N THR A 174 -1.61 -13.38 -11.85
CA THR A 174 -0.46 -14.30 -11.81
C THR A 174 0.87 -13.57 -11.55
N TRP A 175 0.90 -12.25 -11.73
CA TRP A 175 2.06 -11.41 -11.42
C TRP A 175 2.18 -11.03 -9.94
N LEU A 176 1.18 -11.36 -9.12
CA LEU A 176 1.18 -11.18 -7.65
C LEU A 176 1.93 -12.32 -6.94
N ARG A 177 3.11 -12.66 -7.43
CA ARG A 177 3.94 -13.74 -6.89
C ARG A 177 5.42 -13.40 -6.92
N ILE A 178 6.17 -14.15 -6.12
CA ILE A 178 7.62 -14.10 -6.11
C ILE A 178 8.14 -14.55 -7.47
N ASP A 179 9.06 -13.76 -8.00
CA ASP A 179 9.66 -13.99 -9.30
C ASP A 179 10.60 -15.22 -9.27
N ASP A 180 10.29 -16.22 -10.07
CA ASP A 180 11.06 -17.45 -10.20
C ASP A 180 11.03 -17.95 -11.67
N PRO A 181 11.69 -17.21 -12.58
CA PRO A 181 11.67 -17.54 -14.01
C PRO A 181 12.32 -18.88 -14.35
N ALA A 182 13.25 -19.36 -13.52
CA ALA A 182 13.87 -20.67 -13.70
C ALA A 182 12.85 -21.82 -13.65
N HIS A 183 11.73 -21.62 -12.94
CA HIS A 183 10.62 -22.56 -12.86
C HIS A 183 9.37 -22.08 -13.62
N GLY A 184 9.53 -21.14 -14.58
CA GLY A 184 8.43 -20.60 -15.38
C GLY A 184 7.44 -19.71 -14.62
N ARG A 185 7.82 -19.18 -13.47
CA ARG A 185 6.97 -18.38 -12.58
C ARG A 185 7.42 -16.92 -12.58
N HIS A 186 7.14 -16.20 -13.66
CA HIS A 186 7.40 -14.75 -13.70
C HIS A 186 6.45 -14.00 -12.75
N GLY A 187 6.96 -13.04 -11.99
CA GLY A 187 6.18 -12.24 -11.04
C GLY A 187 6.84 -10.91 -10.74
N TYR A 188 6.11 -10.00 -10.11
CA TYR A 188 6.63 -8.69 -9.74
C TYR A 188 7.22 -8.62 -8.32
N PHE A 189 7.13 -9.72 -7.56
CA PHE A 189 7.58 -9.68 -6.18
C PHE A 189 9.00 -10.22 -6.01
N THR A 190 9.68 -9.65 -5.03
CA THR A 190 10.99 -10.08 -4.54
C THR A 190 10.80 -10.71 -3.16
N ARG A 191 11.41 -11.88 -2.94
CA ARG A 191 11.43 -12.45 -1.59
C ARG A 191 12.20 -11.52 -0.66
N LYS A 192 11.62 -11.23 0.50
CA LYS A 192 12.31 -10.45 1.52
C LYS A 192 13.57 -11.21 1.98
N PRO A 193 14.74 -10.53 2.06
CA PRO A 193 16.00 -11.13 2.56
C PRO A 193 15.88 -11.64 4.00
#